data_a50324738a39bd100bcfd01ab37dd1a2
#
_entry.id   a50324738a39bd100bcfd01ab37dd1a2
#
_cell.length_a   1.000
_cell.length_b   1.000
_cell.length_c   1.000
_cell.angle_alpha   90.00
_cell.angle_beta   90.00
_cell.angle_gamma   90.00
#
_symmetry.space_group_name_H-M   'P 1'
#
loop_
_entity.id
_entity.type
_entity.pdbx_description
1 polymer ?
#
loop_
_entity_poly.entity_id
_entity_poly.type
_entity_poly.pdbx_seq_one_letter_code
_entity_poly.pdbx_strand_id
1 'polypeptide(L)'
;MRQVLIAVLYVSAFFVTSPLNAAPPNSKPLQIYFIDVEGGQSTLVVTPAGQSLLIDAGWPGYEGRDADRIQAAAHQAGIKQLDYVLITHYHRDHVGGVPQLVDGMKVGTFVDHGPNLEDSEVTRTDYAAYEKAIAGHAHVIVKPGWGLPLKGVEVHVVAAAGDQIKSPLPGAGEANRFCGSEPAAPVDVSENARSVGVLITYGRFRFLDLGDLTKKKELEIACPNNLLGTVDLFLVTHHGMDLSNSKSLVWAVHPRVAIFDNGPRKGASPAAWQIVHDSPDIEDVWQLHYAAESDKDHNVADDRIANVKENCEGKYLKVSAQADGTFTVTNSRTGTEKTYSKR
;
A
#
# COMPACT_ATOMS: atom_id res chain seq x y z
N MET A 1 3.43 -58.98 45.48
CA MET A 1 3.47 -57.50 45.36
C MET A 1 4.44 -57.17 44.21
N ARG A 2 3.89 -56.78 43.03
CA ARG A 2 4.71 -56.35 41.88
C ARG A 2 4.72 -54.82 41.87
N GLN A 3 5.90 -54.22 42.03
CA GLN A 3 6.10 -52.78 41.89
C GLN A 3 6.12 -52.44 40.39
N VAL A 4 5.24 -51.51 39.97
CA VAL A 4 5.25 -50.92 38.64
C VAL A 4 6.06 -49.64 38.72
N LEU A 5 7.20 -49.58 38.02
CA LEU A 5 7.96 -48.34 37.82
C LEU A 5 7.29 -47.55 36.68
N ILE A 6 6.81 -46.35 36.95
CA ILE A 6 6.37 -45.39 35.96
C ILE A 6 7.56 -44.50 35.59
N ALA A 7 8.07 -44.65 34.36
CA ALA A 7 9.07 -43.74 33.82
C ALA A 7 8.38 -42.50 33.26
N VAL A 8 8.66 -41.33 33.83
CA VAL A 8 8.20 -40.04 33.34
C VAL A 8 9.22 -39.55 32.29
N LEU A 9 8.81 -39.54 31.03
CA LEU A 9 9.62 -38.95 29.95
C LEU A 9 9.38 -37.40 29.97
N TYR A 10 10.43 -36.65 30.30
CA TYR A 10 10.46 -35.20 30.06
C TYR A 10 10.75 -34.93 28.59
N VAL A 11 9.75 -34.47 27.86
CA VAL A 11 9.96 -33.91 26.49
C VAL A 11 10.36 -32.46 26.64
N SER A 12 11.64 -32.15 26.47
CA SER A 12 12.15 -30.79 26.39
C SER A 12 11.81 -30.22 25.02
N ALA A 13 10.84 -29.29 24.94
CA ALA A 13 10.56 -28.54 23.74
C ALA A 13 11.68 -27.52 23.51
N PHE A 14 12.55 -27.79 22.53
CA PHE A 14 13.49 -26.81 22.01
C PHE A 14 12.70 -25.78 21.15
N PHE A 15 12.52 -24.58 21.67
CA PHE A 15 12.13 -23.43 20.84
C PHE A 15 13.30 -23.07 19.93
N VAL A 16 13.22 -23.47 18.66
CA VAL A 16 14.12 -22.96 17.62
C VAL A 16 13.67 -21.54 17.30
N THR A 17 14.31 -20.55 17.89
CA THR A 17 14.21 -19.17 17.44
C THR A 17 14.94 -19.09 16.10
N SER A 18 14.20 -19.02 15.00
CA SER A 18 14.77 -18.73 13.70
C SER A 18 15.43 -17.35 13.78
N PRO A 19 16.71 -17.20 13.41
CA PRO A 19 17.32 -15.88 13.35
C PRO A 19 16.60 -15.05 12.27
N LEU A 20 16.23 -13.81 12.58
CA LEU A 20 15.89 -12.83 11.56
C LEU A 20 17.01 -12.86 10.52
N ASN A 21 16.71 -13.33 9.32
CA ASN A 21 17.66 -13.33 8.21
C ASN A 21 17.99 -11.88 7.87
N ALA A 22 19.07 -11.35 8.43
CA ALA A 22 19.66 -10.12 7.95
C ALA A 22 20.03 -10.30 6.48
N ALA A 23 19.47 -9.49 5.61
CA ALA A 23 19.83 -9.52 4.19
C ALA A 23 21.36 -9.33 4.04
N PRO A 24 21.99 -9.99 3.07
CA PRO A 24 23.42 -9.87 2.84
C PRO A 24 23.78 -8.39 2.54
N PRO A 25 24.97 -7.92 2.94
CA PRO A 25 25.38 -6.51 2.88
C PRO A 25 25.42 -5.88 1.47
N ASN A 26 25.17 -6.65 0.40
CA ASN A 26 25.10 -6.22 -1.00
C ASN A 26 23.80 -6.65 -1.68
N SER A 27 22.68 -6.76 -0.96
CA SER A 27 21.40 -7.02 -1.59
C SER A 27 20.94 -5.83 -2.43
N LYS A 28 20.30 -6.11 -3.58
CA LYS A 28 19.64 -5.07 -4.37
C LYS A 28 18.58 -4.38 -3.50
N PRO A 29 18.33 -3.07 -3.71
CA PRO A 29 17.28 -2.38 -2.98
C PRO A 29 15.89 -2.92 -3.35
N LEU A 30 14.96 -2.82 -2.41
CA LEU A 30 13.54 -2.82 -2.71
C LEU A 30 13.21 -1.51 -3.43
N GLN A 31 12.55 -1.56 -4.58
CA GLN A 31 12.14 -0.39 -5.32
C GLN A 31 10.62 -0.29 -5.33
N ILE A 32 10.09 0.91 -5.09
CA ILE A 32 8.65 1.21 -5.10
C ILE A 32 8.46 2.43 -5.99
N TYR A 33 7.62 2.30 -7.02
CA TYR A 33 7.26 3.38 -7.93
C TYR A 33 5.81 3.76 -7.70
N PHE A 34 5.56 4.98 -7.28
CA PHE A 34 4.23 5.57 -7.21
C PHE A 34 3.97 6.23 -8.55
N ILE A 35 3.15 5.58 -9.36
CA ILE A 35 2.91 5.94 -10.77
C ILE A 35 1.75 6.90 -10.83
N ASP A 36 1.93 8.02 -11.51
CA ASP A 36 0.85 8.98 -11.66
C ASP A 36 -0.23 8.47 -12.61
N VAL A 37 -1.41 8.26 -12.07
CA VAL A 37 -2.66 7.93 -12.78
C VAL A 37 -3.74 8.97 -12.51
N GLU A 38 -3.33 10.20 -12.12
CA GLU A 38 -4.17 11.39 -11.97
C GLU A 38 -5.34 11.21 -10.97
N GLY A 39 -5.01 10.74 -9.76
CA GLY A 39 -5.94 10.58 -8.64
C GLY A 39 -6.67 9.24 -8.62
N GLY A 40 -6.11 8.25 -9.25
CA GLY A 40 -6.29 6.84 -8.96
C GLY A 40 -5.04 6.28 -8.31
N GLN A 41 -4.99 4.97 -8.09
CA GLN A 41 -3.82 4.31 -7.52
C GLN A 41 -3.12 3.42 -8.54
N SER A 42 -1.77 3.49 -8.56
CA SER A 42 -0.92 2.49 -9.18
C SER A 42 0.47 2.52 -8.54
N THR A 43 0.80 1.46 -7.81
CA THR A 43 2.07 1.31 -7.10
C THR A 43 2.80 0.07 -7.57
N LEU A 44 3.97 0.22 -8.20
CA LEU A 44 4.79 -0.90 -8.63
C LEU A 44 5.90 -1.15 -7.60
N VAL A 45 5.92 -2.34 -7.04
CA VAL A 45 6.94 -2.84 -6.11
C VAL A 45 7.84 -3.84 -6.85
N VAL A 46 9.16 -3.60 -6.85
CA VAL A 46 10.16 -4.52 -7.39
C VAL A 46 11.06 -4.99 -6.27
N THR A 47 11.00 -6.27 -5.97
CA THR A 47 11.72 -6.86 -4.85
C THR A 47 13.22 -7.00 -5.12
N PRO A 48 14.06 -7.12 -4.10
CA PRO A 48 15.50 -7.38 -4.28
C PRO A 48 15.79 -8.65 -5.08
N ALA A 49 14.86 -9.61 -5.08
CA ALA A 49 14.95 -10.83 -5.87
C ALA A 49 14.50 -10.66 -7.34
N GLY A 50 14.04 -9.47 -7.72
CA GLY A 50 13.60 -9.14 -9.07
C GLY A 50 12.16 -9.56 -9.39
N GLN A 51 11.34 -9.94 -8.40
CA GLN A 51 9.91 -10.14 -8.59
C GLN A 51 9.16 -8.81 -8.50
N SER A 52 8.00 -8.76 -9.15
CA SER A 52 7.16 -7.56 -9.22
C SER A 52 5.77 -7.80 -8.64
N LEU A 53 5.27 -6.79 -7.93
CA LEU A 53 3.88 -6.64 -7.50
C LEU A 53 3.40 -5.27 -7.96
N LEU A 54 2.37 -5.23 -8.78
CA LEU A 54 1.61 -4.02 -9.06
C LEU A 54 0.40 -3.98 -8.12
N ILE A 55 0.18 -2.88 -7.43
CA ILE A 55 -1.00 -2.61 -6.62
C ILE A 55 -1.81 -1.57 -7.37
N ASP A 56 -2.99 -1.96 -7.83
CA ASP A 56 -3.92 -1.19 -8.65
C ASP A 56 -3.40 -0.75 -10.03
N ALA A 57 -4.32 -0.45 -10.93
CA ALA A 57 -4.03 -0.21 -12.35
C ALA A 57 -4.61 1.11 -12.89
N GLY A 58 -5.12 1.98 -12.01
CA GLY A 58 -5.65 3.29 -12.40
C GLY A 58 -6.99 3.22 -13.13
N TRP A 59 -7.28 4.26 -13.91
CA TRP A 59 -8.53 4.50 -14.59
C TRP A 59 -8.65 3.75 -15.91
N PRO A 60 -9.87 3.40 -16.34
CA PRO A 60 -10.13 2.92 -17.69
C PRO A 60 -10.15 4.08 -18.70
N GLY A 61 -9.96 3.77 -19.97
CA GLY A 61 -10.09 4.76 -21.04
C GLY A 61 -8.83 5.60 -21.23
N TYR A 62 -9.00 6.88 -21.45
CA TYR A 62 -7.92 7.82 -21.74
C TYR A 62 -6.90 7.28 -22.77
N GLU A 63 -7.40 6.54 -23.78
CA GLU A 63 -6.59 5.92 -24.82
C GLU A 63 -5.48 4.98 -24.28
N GLY A 64 -5.66 4.41 -23.07
CA GLY A 64 -4.68 3.53 -22.43
C GLY A 64 -3.60 4.23 -21.62
N ARG A 65 -3.75 5.54 -21.36
CA ARG A 65 -2.77 6.37 -20.65
C ARG A 65 -2.17 5.69 -19.41
N ASP A 66 -3.02 5.15 -18.52
CA ASP A 66 -2.55 4.61 -17.24
C ASP A 66 -1.82 3.28 -17.43
N ALA A 67 -2.32 2.41 -18.33
CA ALA A 67 -1.61 1.20 -18.70
C ALA A 67 -0.25 1.50 -19.34
N ASP A 68 -0.15 2.52 -20.20
CA ASP A 68 1.10 2.94 -20.82
C ASP A 68 2.11 3.47 -19.79
N ARG A 69 1.63 4.29 -18.81
CA ARG A 69 2.47 4.80 -17.72
C ARG A 69 2.98 3.67 -16.81
N ILE A 70 2.13 2.68 -16.51
CA ILE A 70 2.51 1.48 -15.75
C ILE A 70 3.56 0.67 -16.50
N GLN A 71 3.35 0.41 -17.80
CA GLN A 71 4.29 -0.32 -18.63
C GLN A 71 5.64 0.42 -18.75
N ALA A 72 5.60 1.73 -18.91
CA ALA A 72 6.82 2.54 -18.96
C ALA A 72 7.63 2.45 -17.64
N ALA A 73 6.96 2.56 -16.48
CA ALA A 73 7.61 2.41 -15.18
C ALA A 73 8.16 0.98 -14.98
N ALA A 74 7.42 -0.04 -15.38
CA ALA A 74 7.86 -1.44 -15.30
C ALA A 74 9.10 -1.68 -16.19
N HIS A 75 9.09 -1.20 -17.43
CA HIS A 75 10.24 -1.30 -18.34
C HIS A 75 11.47 -0.59 -17.79
N GLN A 76 11.29 0.61 -17.20
CA GLN A 76 12.39 1.34 -16.56
C GLN A 76 12.95 0.59 -15.34
N ALA A 77 12.10 -0.13 -14.62
CA ALA A 77 12.48 -1.01 -13.52
C ALA A 77 13.12 -2.34 -14.00
N GLY A 78 13.18 -2.58 -15.31
CA GLY A 78 13.70 -3.82 -15.91
C GLY A 78 12.70 -4.99 -15.87
N ILE A 79 11.42 -4.71 -15.59
CA ILE A 79 10.34 -5.70 -15.51
C ILE A 79 9.70 -5.88 -16.88
N LYS A 80 9.62 -7.13 -17.35
CA LYS A 80 9.06 -7.50 -18.66
C LYS A 80 7.68 -8.14 -18.53
N GLN A 81 7.34 -8.62 -17.34
CA GLN A 81 6.03 -9.15 -16.97
C GLN A 81 5.79 -8.86 -15.50
N LEU A 82 4.54 -8.71 -15.10
CA LEU A 82 4.16 -8.58 -13.71
C LEU A 82 3.97 -9.97 -13.10
N ASP A 83 4.67 -10.28 -12.01
CA ASP A 83 4.48 -11.55 -11.31
C ASP A 83 3.12 -11.58 -10.61
N TYR A 84 2.77 -10.46 -9.98
CA TYR A 84 1.49 -10.27 -9.29
C TYR A 84 0.87 -8.91 -9.63
N VAL A 85 -0.45 -8.89 -9.81
CA VAL A 85 -1.28 -7.68 -9.83
C VAL A 85 -2.30 -7.84 -8.70
N LEU A 86 -2.23 -6.96 -7.71
CA LEU A 86 -3.17 -6.88 -6.61
C LEU A 86 -4.14 -5.73 -6.88
N ILE A 87 -5.42 -6.02 -6.87
CA ILE A 87 -6.48 -5.02 -6.91
C ILE A 87 -7.02 -4.85 -5.49
N THR A 88 -6.91 -3.63 -4.99
CA THR A 88 -7.33 -3.32 -3.62
C THR A 88 -8.83 -3.40 -3.50
N HIS A 89 -9.56 -2.81 -4.43
CA HIS A 89 -11.01 -2.81 -4.53
C HIS A 89 -11.47 -2.44 -5.94
N TYR A 90 -12.79 -2.46 -6.21
CA TYR A 90 -13.28 -2.40 -7.58
C TYR A 90 -13.81 -1.04 -8.01
N HIS A 91 -13.39 0.05 -7.37
CA HIS A 91 -13.64 1.37 -7.92
C HIS A 91 -12.80 1.61 -9.17
N ARG A 92 -13.38 2.41 -10.04
CA ARG A 92 -12.90 2.67 -11.41
C ARG A 92 -11.45 3.11 -11.50
N ASP A 93 -10.98 3.90 -10.56
CA ASP A 93 -9.65 4.48 -10.48
C ASP A 93 -8.58 3.56 -9.88
N HIS A 94 -8.96 2.32 -9.56
CA HIS A 94 -8.10 1.24 -9.09
C HIS A 94 -8.10 0.06 -10.05
N VAL A 95 -9.28 -0.43 -10.43
CA VAL A 95 -9.43 -1.64 -11.27
C VAL A 95 -9.55 -1.33 -12.75
N GLY A 96 -9.93 -0.08 -13.08
CA GLY A 96 -10.39 0.26 -14.43
C GLY A 96 -9.36 0.09 -15.54
N GLY A 97 -8.07 0.26 -15.24
CA GLY A 97 -6.99 0.10 -16.21
C GLY A 97 -6.59 -1.36 -16.50
N VAL A 98 -7.10 -2.34 -15.73
CA VAL A 98 -6.70 -3.76 -15.89
C VAL A 98 -6.93 -4.30 -17.29
N PRO A 99 -8.08 -4.09 -17.97
CA PRO A 99 -8.26 -4.57 -19.33
C PRO A 99 -7.18 -4.09 -20.32
N GLN A 100 -6.82 -2.80 -20.24
CA GLN A 100 -5.78 -2.21 -21.09
C GLN A 100 -4.37 -2.66 -20.70
N LEU A 101 -4.15 -2.91 -19.42
CA LEU A 101 -2.88 -3.42 -18.91
C LEU A 101 -2.57 -4.83 -19.45
N VAL A 102 -3.54 -5.76 -19.42
CA VAL A 102 -3.33 -7.14 -19.87
C VAL A 102 -3.18 -7.25 -21.39
N ASP A 103 -3.70 -6.28 -22.14
CA ASP A 103 -3.50 -6.20 -23.60
C ASP A 103 -2.02 -5.91 -23.95
N GLY A 104 -1.31 -5.17 -23.10
CA GLY A 104 0.06 -4.72 -23.36
C GLY A 104 1.14 -5.40 -22.49
N MET A 105 0.79 -6.06 -21.39
CA MET A 105 1.74 -6.65 -20.46
C MET A 105 1.27 -8.00 -19.91
N LYS A 106 2.17 -8.98 -19.89
CA LYS A 106 1.88 -10.29 -19.27
C LYS A 106 1.78 -10.18 -17.76
N VAL A 107 0.76 -10.84 -17.20
CA VAL A 107 0.53 -10.95 -15.76
C VAL A 107 0.57 -12.41 -15.35
N GLY A 108 1.28 -12.72 -14.27
CA GLY A 108 1.37 -14.05 -13.70
C GLY A 108 0.14 -14.41 -12.88
N THR A 109 -0.14 -13.65 -11.82
CA THR A 109 -1.23 -13.94 -10.87
C THR A 109 -1.96 -12.66 -10.49
N PHE A 110 -3.28 -12.69 -10.57
CA PHE A 110 -4.13 -11.65 -9.98
C PHE A 110 -4.47 -11.97 -8.54
N VAL A 111 -4.56 -10.94 -7.71
CA VAL A 111 -4.85 -11.01 -6.29
C VAL A 111 -5.91 -9.97 -5.95
N ASP A 112 -6.97 -10.37 -5.26
CA ASP A 112 -8.04 -9.47 -4.81
C ASP A 112 -8.76 -10.01 -3.57
N HIS A 113 -9.84 -9.34 -3.14
CA HIS A 113 -10.65 -9.72 -1.99
C HIS A 113 -11.87 -10.61 -2.31
N GLY A 114 -12.03 -11.03 -3.56
CA GLY A 114 -13.19 -11.83 -4.01
C GLY A 114 -14.30 -10.99 -4.65
N PRO A 115 -15.55 -11.42 -4.62
CA PRO A 115 -16.62 -10.80 -5.41
C PRO A 115 -16.92 -9.35 -4.97
N ASN A 116 -17.25 -8.50 -5.95
CA ASN A 116 -17.83 -7.19 -5.69
C ASN A 116 -19.17 -7.32 -4.94
N LEU A 117 -19.33 -6.54 -3.88
CA LEU A 117 -20.55 -6.50 -3.07
C LEU A 117 -21.23 -5.12 -3.09
N GLU A 118 -20.66 -4.13 -3.75
CA GLU A 118 -21.25 -2.81 -3.90
C GLU A 118 -22.31 -2.81 -5.00
N ASP A 119 -23.53 -2.36 -4.65
CA ASP A 119 -24.65 -2.24 -5.58
C ASP A 119 -24.64 -0.88 -6.31
N SER A 120 -23.60 -0.66 -7.09
CA SER A 120 -23.43 0.50 -7.97
C SER A 120 -23.32 0.02 -9.43
N GLU A 121 -23.99 0.67 -10.35
CA GLU A 121 -23.90 0.33 -11.78
C GLU A 121 -22.46 0.48 -12.30
N VAL A 122 -21.79 1.53 -11.88
CA VAL A 122 -20.39 1.80 -12.29
C VAL A 122 -19.48 0.70 -11.77
N THR A 123 -19.54 0.37 -10.47
CA THR A 123 -18.69 -0.66 -9.87
C THR A 123 -18.97 -2.04 -10.45
N ARG A 124 -20.25 -2.39 -10.68
CA ARG A 124 -20.60 -3.65 -11.36
C ARG A 124 -20.04 -3.75 -12.77
N THR A 125 -20.07 -2.64 -13.54
CA THR A 125 -19.54 -2.59 -14.90
C THR A 125 -18.02 -2.77 -14.92
N ASP A 126 -17.31 -2.05 -14.06
CA ASP A 126 -15.85 -2.12 -13.97
C ASP A 126 -15.40 -3.50 -13.43
N TYR A 127 -16.11 -4.06 -12.45
CA TYR A 127 -15.86 -5.42 -11.95
C TYR A 127 -16.08 -6.48 -13.03
N ALA A 128 -17.15 -6.40 -13.82
CA ALA A 128 -17.39 -7.34 -14.94
C ALA A 128 -16.30 -7.24 -16.01
N ALA A 129 -15.78 -6.04 -16.30
CA ALA A 129 -14.66 -5.85 -17.21
C ALA A 129 -13.37 -6.47 -16.63
N TYR A 130 -13.13 -6.32 -15.34
CA TYR A 130 -12.03 -6.96 -14.62
C TYR A 130 -12.12 -8.49 -14.69
N GLU A 131 -13.25 -9.08 -14.29
CA GLU A 131 -13.45 -10.55 -14.34
C GLU A 131 -13.18 -11.11 -15.76
N LYS A 132 -13.63 -10.39 -16.79
CA LYS A 132 -13.36 -10.76 -18.18
C LYS A 132 -11.86 -10.68 -18.51
N ALA A 133 -11.16 -9.64 -18.04
CA ALA A 133 -9.76 -9.43 -18.32
C ALA A 133 -8.87 -10.49 -17.64
N ILE A 134 -9.22 -10.92 -16.42
CA ILE A 134 -8.45 -11.92 -15.68
C ILE A 134 -8.82 -13.37 -16.05
N ALA A 135 -9.83 -13.58 -16.91
CA ALA A 135 -10.28 -14.92 -17.28
C ALA A 135 -9.12 -15.74 -17.90
N GLY A 136 -8.83 -16.89 -17.30
CA GLY A 136 -7.72 -17.77 -17.72
C GLY A 136 -6.36 -17.45 -17.09
N HIS A 137 -6.23 -16.38 -16.30
CA HIS A 137 -5.07 -16.12 -15.47
C HIS A 137 -5.15 -16.86 -14.14
N ALA A 138 -3.99 -17.07 -13.48
CA ALA A 138 -3.98 -17.48 -12.09
C ALA A 138 -4.60 -16.36 -11.22
N HIS A 139 -5.46 -16.74 -10.29
CA HIS A 139 -6.21 -15.81 -9.45
C HIS A 139 -6.24 -16.30 -8.00
N VAL A 140 -6.01 -15.41 -7.05
CA VAL A 140 -5.97 -15.69 -5.62
C VAL A 140 -6.80 -14.67 -4.86
N ILE A 141 -7.79 -15.16 -4.12
CA ILE A 141 -8.58 -14.35 -3.19
C ILE A 141 -7.89 -14.36 -1.84
N VAL A 142 -7.49 -13.18 -1.35
CA VAL A 142 -6.76 -13.03 -0.09
C VAL A 142 -7.68 -12.73 1.09
N LYS A 143 -7.14 -12.95 2.30
CA LYS A 143 -7.80 -12.65 3.57
C LYS A 143 -6.81 -12.00 4.54
N PRO A 144 -7.28 -11.20 5.51
CA PRO A 144 -6.42 -10.65 6.54
C PRO A 144 -5.64 -11.75 7.28
N GLY A 145 -4.35 -11.49 7.51
CA GLY A 145 -3.42 -12.44 8.12
C GLY A 145 -2.68 -13.35 7.12
N TRP A 146 -3.03 -13.31 5.83
CA TRP A 146 -2.29 -14.04 4.79
C TRP A 146 -1.03 -13.29 4.37
N GLY A 147 -0.04 -14.05 3.88
CA GLY A 147 1.16 -13.52 3.22
C GLY A 147 1.13 -13.75 1.71
N LEU A 148 1.53 -12.77 0.93
CA LEU A 148 1.81 -12.98 -0.49
C LEU A 148 3.24 -13.52 -0.67
N PRO A 149 3.45 -14.56 -1.48
CA PRO A 149 4.74 -15.25 -1.58
C PRO A 149 5.72 -14.51 -2.51
N LEU A 150 6.04 -13.25 -2.21
CA LEU A 150 7.08 -12.49 -2.92
C LEU A 150 8.45 -12.76 -2.32
N LYS A 151 9.42 -13.13 -3.18
CA LYS A 151 10.79 -13.41 -2.75
C LYS A 151 11.54 -12.13 -2.35
N GLY A 152 12.20 -12.18 -1.21
CA GLY A 152 13.08 -11.12 -0.72
C GLY A 152 12.38 -10.03 0.10
N VAL A 153 11.07 -10.13 0.30
CA VAL A 153 10.27 -9.28 1.17
C VAL A 153 9.21 -10.12 1.89
N GLU A 154 8.65 -9.58 2.97
CA GLU A 154 7.46 -10.12 3.61
C GLU A 154 6.29 -9.21 3.26
N VAL A 155 5.18 -9.77 2.78
CA VAL A 155 3.96 -9.03 2.46
C VAL A 155 2.82 -9.59 3.29
N HIS A 156 2.30 -8.81 4.23
CA HIS A 156 1.18 -9.17 5.08
C HIS A 156 -0.09 -8.46 4.60
N VAL A 157 -1.13 -9.23 4.31
CA VAL A 157 -2.48 -8.70 4.07
C VAL A 157 -3.07 -8.33 5.43
N VAL A 158 -3.33 -7.04 5.65
CA VAL A 158 -3.81 -6.52 6.94
C VAL A 158 -5.31 -6.20 6.93
N ALA A 159 -5.88 -5.97 5.75
CA ALA A 159 -7.31 -5.78 5.52
C ALA A 159 -7.70 -6.45 4.20
N ALA A 160 -8.93 -6.97 4.09
CA ALA A 160 -9.54 -7.45 2.85
C ALA A 160 -11.02 -7.74 3.07
N ALA A 161 -11.86 -7.51 2.05
CA ALA A 161 -13.30 -7.84 2.05
C ALA A 161 -14.09 -7.27 3.24
N GLY A 162 -13.62 -6.16 3.82
CA GLY A 162 -14.23 -5.52 4.99
C GLY A 162 -13.78 -6.08 6.34
N ASP A 163 -12.93 -7.10 6.36
CA ASP A 163 -12.29 -7.64 7.56
C ASP A 163 -10.85 -7.13 7.72
N GLN A 164 -10.35 -7.16 8.96
CA GLN A 164 -8.99 -6.77 9.33
C GLN A 164 -8.32 -7.87 10.14
N ILE A 165 -6.98 -7.82 10.23
CA ILE A 165 -6.23 -8.68 11.17
C ILE A 165 -6.77 -8.51 12.60
N LYS A 166 -6.77 -9.60 13.35
CA LYS A 166 -7.27 -9.61 14.76
C LYS A 166 -6.12 -9.72 15.76
N SER A 167 -4.93 -9.99 15.30
CA SER A 167 -3.72 -10.09 16.13
C SER A 167 -2.66 -9.11 15.63
N PRO A 168 -1.86 -8.53 16.51
CA PRO A 168 -0.81 -7.61 16.10
C PRO A 168 0.25 -8.33 15.27
N LEU A 169 0.80 -7.61 14.31
CA LEU A 169 1.99 -8.02 13.56
C LEU A 169 3.24 -8.00 14.46
N PRO A 170 4.34 -8.68 14.07
CA PRO A 170 5.58 -8.64 14.85
C PRO A 170 6.04 -7.20 15.15
N GLY A 171 6.29 -6.93 16.44
CA GLY A 171 6.70 -5.60 16.91
C GLY A 171 5.56 -4.57 17.05
N ALA A 172 4.29 -5.01 16.91
CA ALA A 172 3.10 -4.18 17.09
C ALA A 172 2.31 -4.60 18.34
N GLY A 173 1.14 -3.98 18.56
CA GLY A 173 0.21 -4.32 19.64
C GLY A 173 0.22 -3.33 20.81
N GLU A 174 1.02 -2.29 20.73
CA GLU A 174 1.03 -1.22 21.74
C GLU A 174 -0.32 -0.50 21.79
N ALA A 175 -0.69 -0.06 23.01
CA ALA A 175 -1.89 0.73 23.22
C ALA A 175 -1.81 2.05 22.45
N ASN A 176 -2.83 2.34 21.68
CA ASN A 176 -2.89 3.55 20.86
C ASN A 176 -3.52 4.71 21.64
N ARG A 177 -2.69 5.64 22.09
CA ARG A 177 -3.10 6.83 22.85
C ARG A 177 -3.96 7.83 22.06
N PHE A 178 -4.04 7.67 20.74
CA PHE A 178 -4.80 8.57 19.85
C PHE A 178 -6.23 8.10 19.62
N CYS A 179 -6.62 6.92 20.12
CA CYS A 179 -7.98 6.42 20.03
C CYS A 179 -8.97 7.34 20.77
N GLY A 180 -10.12 7.57 20.12
CA GLY A 180 -11.16 8.46 20.66
C GLY A 180 -10.88 9.96 20.49
N SER A 181 -9.82 10.34 19.77
CA SER A 181 -9.50 11.73 19.47
C SER A 181 -10.36 12.34 18.35
N GLU A 182 -11.17 11.54 17.69
CA GLU A 182 -12.02 11.90 16.55
C GLU A 182 -13.46 11.46 16.78
N PRO A 183 -14.43 12.11 16.13
CA PRO A 183 -15.82 11.64 16.10
C PRO A 183 -15.92 10.21 15.59
N ALA A 184 -16.96 9.50 15.99
CA ALA A 184 -17.25 8.16 15.47
C ALA A 184 -17.43 8.21 13.95
N ALA A 185 -16.64 7.41 13.23
CA ALA A 185 -16.74 7.32 11.78
C ALA A 185 -18.05 6.57 11.39
N PRO A 186 -18.76 7.01 10.33
CA PRO A 186 -19.91 6.30 9.82
C PRO A 186 -19.53 4.91 9.31
N VAL A 187 -20.51 4.01 9.30
CA VAL A 187 -20.33 2.71 8.64
C VAL A 187 -20.33 2.95 7.13
N ASP A 188 -19.29 2.44 6.48
CA ASP A 188 -19.18 2.43 5.03
C ASP A 188 -19.45 1.01 4.52
N VAL A 189 -20.31 0.89 3.52
CA VAL A 189 -20.69 -0.37 2.86
C VAL A 189 -20.15 -0.48 1.43
N SER A 190 -19.44 0.56 0.97
CA SER A 190 -18.83 0.60 -0.36
C SER A 190 -17.63 -0.33 -0.47
N GLU A 191 -17.10 -0.43 -1.69
CA GLU A 191 -15.87 -1.16 -1.98
C GLU A 191 -14.64 -0.56 -1.26
N ASN A 192 -14.61 0.75 -0.96
CA ASN A 192 -13.53 1.35 -0.17
C ASN A 192 -13.33 0.64 1.17
N ALA A 193 -14.42 0.34 1.90
CA ALA A 193 -14.34 -0.38 3.16
C ALA A 193 -13.85 -1.83 3.02
N ARG A 194 -13.74 -2.34 1.79
CA ARG A 194 -13.31 -3.71 1.46
C ARG A 194 -11.88 -3.79 0.96
N SER A 195 -11.22 -2.65 0.81
CA SER A 195 -9.86 -2.56 0.26
C SER A 195 -8.92 -3.61 0.85
N VAL A 196 -8.14 -4.25 -0.03
CA VAL A 196 -7.00 -5.06 0.39
C VAL A 196 -5.90 -4.11 0.84
N GLY A 197 -5.63 -4.11 2.14
CA GLY A 197 -4.49 -3.40 2.70
C GLY A 197 -3.31 -4.32 2.89
N VAL A 198 -2.10 -3.86 2.59
CA VAL A 198 -0.87 -4.62 2.76
C VAL A 198 0.19 -3.86 3.55
N LEU A 199 0.95 -4.58 4.35
CA LEU A 199 2.20 -4.13 4.94
C LEU A 199 3.35 -4.92 4.32
N ILE A 200 4.27 -4.22 3.67
CA ILE A 200 5.47 -4.78 3.03
C ILE A 200 6.67 -4.50 3.91
N THR A 201 7.40 -5.56 4.28
CA THR A 201 8.60 -5.47 5.13
C THR A 201 9.83 -5.97 4.38
N TYR A 202 10.90 -5.15 4.38
CA TYR A 202 12.20 -5.52 3.87
C TYR A 202 13.28 -5.26 4.93
N GLY A 203 13.64 -6.26 5.66
CA GLY A 203 14.51 -6.12 6.83
C GLY A 203 13.88 -5.20 7.88
N ARG A 204 14.44 -3.99 8.05
CA ARG A 204 13.89 -2.97 8.96
C ARG A 204 12.93 -2.00 8.27
N PHE A 205 12.98 -1.88 6.95
CA PHE A 205 12.10 -0.97 6.21
C PHE A 205 10.68 -1.54 6.13
N ARG A 206 9.68 -0.68 6.39
CA ARG A 206 8.26 -1.03 6.40
C ARG A 206 7.44 -0.03 5.59
N PHE A 207 6.69 -0.52 4.63
CA PHE A 207 5.80 0.24 3.75
C PHE A 207 4.35 -0.22 3.96
N LEU A 208 3.46 0.74 4.22
CA LEU A 208 2.02 0.51 4.39
C LEU A 208 1.24 1.12 3.22
N ASP A 209 0.39 0.29 2.61
CA ASP A 209 -0.60 0.65 1.59
C ASP A 209 -1.94 0.02 1.98
N LEU A 210 -2.97 0.85 2.16
CA LEU A 210 -4.31 0.43 2.59
C LEU A 210 -5.38 0.63 1.50
N GLY A 211 -4.97 0.97 0.27
CA GLY A 211 -5.91 1.37 -0.77
C GLY A 211 -6.80 2.52 -0.30
N ASP A 212 -8.11 2.39 -0.47
CA ASP A 212 -9.09 3.41 -0.06
C ASP A 212 -9.80 3.09 1.26
N LEU A 213 -9.16 2.31 2.13
CA LEU A 213 -9.74 1.87 3.40
C LEU A 213 -10.28 3.06 4.20
N THR A 214 -11.55 2.98 4.64
CA THR A 214 -12.22 4.11 5.27
C THR A 214 -11.95 4.22 6.77
N LYS A 215 -12.15 5.41 7.35
CA LYS A 215 -11.88 5.71 8.78
C LYS A 215 -12.41 4.66 9.73
N LYS A 216 -13.64 4.15 9.50
CA LYS A 216 -14.20 3.11 10.36
C LYS A 216 -13.33 1.86 10.40
N LYS A 217 -12.82 1.45 9.23
CA LYS A 217 -11.97 0.27 9.07
C LYS A 217 -10.54 0.51 9.55
N GLU A 218 -10.03 1.71 9.35
CA GLU A 218 -8.75 2.14 9.93
C GLU A 218 -8.75 2.06 11.47
N LEU A 219 -9.85 2.50 12.11
CA LEU A 219 -10.00 2.42 13.57
C LEU A 219 -10.06 0.97 14.07
N GLU A 220 -10.62 0.04 13.30
CA GLU A 220 -10.66 -1.39 13.65
C GLU A 220 -9.26 -2.03 13.67
N ILE A 221 -8.28 -1.47 12.93
CA ILE A 221 -6.88 -1.93 12.93
C ILE A 221 -6.04 -1.19 13.97
N ALA A 222 -6.35 0.10 14.19
CA ALA A 222 -5.52 0.97 15.01
C ALA A 222 -5.96 1.05 16.47
N CYS A 223 -7.19 0.67 16.83
CA CYS A 223 -7.76 0.86 18.16
C CYS A 223 -8.39 -0.41 18.77
N PRO A 224 -8.25 -0.64 20.08
CA PRO A 224 -7.55 0.20 21.07
C PRO A 224 -6.02 0.08 21.01
N ASN A 225 -5.51 -0.92 20.29
CA ASN A 225 -4.09 -1.18 20.10
C ASN A 225 -3.72 -1.03 18.63
N ASN A 226 -2.54 -0.48 18.33
CA ASN A 226 -2.02 -0.45 16.99
C ASN A 226 -1.56 -1.85 16.56
N LEU A 227 -2.34 -2.52 15.71
CA LEU A 227 -2.03 -3.88 15.23
C LEU A 227 -0.95 -3.91 14.14
N LEU A 228 -0.59 -2.76 13.56
CA LEU A 228 0.36 -2.65 12.47
C LEU A 228 1.80 -2.37 12.96
N GLY A 229 1.95 -1.65 14.08
CA GLY A 229 3.21 -1.06 14.51
C GLY A 229 3.57 0.19 13.70
N THR A 230 4.84 0.65 13.81
CA THR A 230 5.32 1.85 13.09
C THR A 230 5.79 1.49 11.68
N VAL A 231 5.77 2.48 10.77
CA VAL A 231 6.21 2.31 9.38
C VAL A 231 7.21 3.40 8.98
N ASP A 232 8.02 3.15 7.97
CA ASP A 232 8.94 4.14 7.41
C ASP A 232 8.25 4.94 6.30
N LEU A 233 7.47 4.25 5.47
CA LEU A 233 6.77 4.81 4.33
C LEU A 233 5.27 4.50 4.42
N PHE A 234 4.45 5.51 4.18
CA PHE A 234 2.99 5.41 4.13
C PHE A 234 2.47 5.97 2.83
N LEU A 235 1.76 5.15 2.04
CA LEU A 235 0.91 5.66 0.99
C LEU A 235 -0.36 6.19 1.64
N VAL A 236 -0.61 7.48 1.48
CA VAL A 236 -1.74 8.14 2.14
C VAL A 236 -3.04 7.55 1.62
N THR A 237 -3.78 6.94 2.52
CA THR A 237 -4.98 6.17 2.20
C THR A 237 -5.99 7.01 1.41
N HIS A 238 -6.61 6.43 0.37
CA HIS A 238 -7.68 7.04 -0.41
C HIS A 238 -7.25 8.37 -1.04
N HIS A 239 -6.05 8.40 -1.62
CA HIS A 239 -5.43 9.58 -2.25
C HIS A 239 -5.36 10.81 -1.33
N GLY A 240 -5.60 10.65 -0.03
CA GLY A 240 -5.73 11.76 0.92
C GLY A 240 -7.12 12.39 0.96
N MET A 241 -8.18 11.62 0.75
CA MET A 241 -9.56 12.11 0.94
C MET A 241 -10.00 12.03 2.41
N ASP A 242 -10.98 12.87 2.79
CA ASP A 242 -11.48 13.02 4.18
C ASP A 242 -12.25 11.81 4.70
N LEU A 243 -12.64 10.87 3.84
CA LEU A 243 -13.29 9.61 4.23
C LEU A 243 -12.33 8.63 4.90
N SER A 244 -11.04 8.87 4.77
CA SER A 244 -9.94 8.05 5.27
C SER A 244 -8.94 8.92 6.06
N ASN A 245 -7.78 8.35 6.43
CA ASN A 245 -6.72 9.05 7.14
C ASN A 245 -7.14 9.50 8.55
N SER A 246 -7.72 8.59 9.34
CA SER A 246 -8.01 8.88 10.74
C SER A 246 -6.72 9.24 11.49
N LYS A 247 -6.79 10.27 12.32
CA LYS A 247 -5.68 10.64 13.20
C LYS A 247 -5.20 9.45 14.04
N SER A 248 -6.15 8.63 14.49
CA SER A 248 -5.86 7.43 15.28
C SER A 248 -5.01 6.42 14.53
N LEU A 249 -5.19 6.23 13.21
CA LEU A 249 -4.33 5.37 12.41
C LEU A 249 -3.00 6.08 12.09
N VAL A 250 -3.08 7.22 11.41
CA VAL A 250 -1.89 7.91 10.85
C VAL A 250 -0.85 8.19 11.94
N TRP A 251 -1.30 8.68 13.11
CA TRP A 251 -0.41 9.01 14.22
C TRP A 251 0.09 7.78 14.98
N ALA A 252 -0.64 6.65 14.92
CA ALA A 252 -0.19 5.40 15.56
C ALA A 252 0.83 4.64 14.71
N VAL A 253 0.67 4.63 13.38
CA VAL A 253 1.68 4.01 12.50
C VAL A 253 2.94 4.86 12.34
N HIS A 254 2.89 6.14 12.74
CA HIS A 254 4.06 7.00 12.94
C HIS A 254 4.98 7.04 11.71
N PRO A 255 4.47 7.38 10.51
CA PRO A 255 5.25 7.33 9.29
C PRO A 255 6.38 8.35 9.33
N ARG A 256 7.53 8.00 8.76
CA ARG A 256 8.64 8.94 8.53
C ARG A 256 8.42 9.75 7.26
N VAL A 257 7.92 9.08 6.24
CA VAL A 257 7.60 9.69 4.96
C VAL A 257 6.19 9.25 4.55
N ALA A 258 5.40 10.21 4.10
CA ALA A 258 4.09 9.96 3.49
C ALA A 258 4.11 10.42 2.03
N ILE A 259 3.43 9.65 1.19
CA ILE A 259 3.24 9.97 -0.24
C ILE A 259 1.76 10.06 -0.51
N PHE A 260 1.31 11.17 -1.08
CA PHE A 260 -0.03 11.34 -1.63
C PHE A 260 -0.02 10.93 -3.10
N ASP A 261 -0.84 9.95 -3.47
CA ASP A 261 -1.12 9.57 -4.86
C ASP A 261 -2.32 10.33 -5.44
N ASN A 262 -2.44 11.59 -5.01
CA ASN A 262 -3.48 12.49 -5.45
C ASN A 262 -3.36 12.85 -6.92
N GLY A 263 -4.48 13.16 -7.54
CA GLY A 263 -4.54 13.85 -8.83
C GLY A 263 -4.59 15.37 -8.67
N PRO A 264 -4.69 16.10 -9.80
CA PRO A 264 -4.78 17.56 -9.75
C PRO A 264 -6.07 18.05 -9.09
N ARG A 265 -7.17 17.26 -9.16
CA ARG A 265 -8.51 17.62 -8.65
C ARG A 265 -9.14 16.53 -7.78
N LYS A 266 -8.39 15.55 -7.35
CA LYS A 266 -8.86 14.46 -6.48
C LYS A 266 -7.79 14.13 -5.45
N GLY A 267 -8.20 13.98 -4.20
CA GLY A 267 -7.31 13.67 -3.08
C GLY A 267 -6.58 14.89 -2.51
N ALA A 268 -5.65 14.66 -1.59
CA ALA A 268 -4.91 15.68 -0.83
C ALA A 268 -5.83 16.78 -0.26
N SER A 269 -6.99 16.40 0.30
CA SER A 269 -7.89 17.32 0.94
C SER A 269 -7.21 17.99 2.15
N PRO A 270 -7.50 19.28 2.44
CA PRO A 270 -6.83 20.01 3.52
C PRO A 270 -6.87 19.29 4.86
N ALA A 271 -7.98 18.65 5.23
CA ALA A 271 -8.11 17.97 6.52
C ALA A 271 -7.25 16.70 6.58
N ALA A 272 -7.22 15.87 5.54
CA ALA A 272 -6.35 14.70 5.49
C ALA A 272 -4.87 15.11 5.41
N TRP A 273 -4.56 16.13 4.61
CA TRP A 273 -3.21 16.68 4.50
C TRP A 273 -2.69 17.14 5.88
N GLN A 274 -3.50 17.90 6.63
CA GLN A 274 -3.12 18.39 7.96
C GLN A 274 -2.87 17.25 8.94
N ILE A 275 -3.70 16.19 8.95
CA ILE A 275 -3.49 15.03 9.83
C ILE A 275 -2.17 14.34 9.52
N VAL A 276 -1.84 14.17 8.24
CA VAL A 276 -0.60 13.54 7.81
C VAL A 276 0.61 14.42 8.12
N HIS A 277 0.52 15.72 7.77
CA HIS A 277 1.58 16.71 8.01
C HIS A 277 1.91 16.86 9.50
N ASP A 278 0.93 16.84 10.37
CA ASP A 278 1.10 16.97 11.82
C ASP A 278 1.37 15.63 12.54
N SER A 279 1.52 14.54 11.78
CA SER A 279 1.85 13.24 12.37
C SER A 279 3.17 13.33 13.14
N PRO A 280 3.23 12.76 14.37
CA PRO A 280 4.49 12.74 15.13
C PRO A 280 5.63 12.13 14.29
N ASP A 281 6.81 12.75 14.37
CA ASP A 281 8.04 12.31 13.68
C ASP A 281 7.97 12.17 12.15
N ILE A 282 6.96 12.77 11.50
CA ILE A 282 6.96 12.89 10.03
C ILE A 282 8.19 13.73 9.61
N GLU A 283 9.01 13.17 8.74
CA GLU A 283 10.19 13.87 8.22
C GLU A 283 9.88 14.63 6.94
N ASP A 284 9.03 14.04 6.07
CA ASP A 284 8.59 14.65 4.82
C ASP A 284 7.26 14.09 4.31
N VAL A 285 6.60 14.95 3.54
CA VAL A 285 5.45 14.61 2.70
C VAL A 285 5.83 14.85 1.24
N TRP A 286 5.40 13.95 0.34
CA TRP A 286 5.56 14.05 -1.11
C TRP A 286 4.20 13.89 -1.80
N GLN A 287 4.03 14.49 -2.98
CA GLN A 287 2.77 14.46 -3.72
C GLN A 287 3.00 14.05 -5.18
N LEU A 288 2.11 13.23 -5.75
CA LEU A 288 2.12 12.95 -7.19
C LEU A 288 1.67 14.16 -8.01
N HIS A 289 0.68 14.91 -7.51
CA HIS A 289 0.22 16.14 -8.14
C HIS A 289 0.18 17.32 -7.18
N TYR A 290 0.32 18.53 -7.75
CA TYR A 290 -0.16 19.72 -7.08
C TYR A 290 -1.68 19.62 -6.96
N ALA A 291 -2.22 19.70 -5.75
CA ALA A 291 -3.65 19.66 -5.47
C ALA A 291 -4.29 21.01 -5.76
N ALA A 292 -4.89 21.15 -6.94
CA ALA A 292 -5.42 22.42 -7.42
C ALA A 292 -6.68 22.91 -6.67
N GLU A 293 -7.39 21.98 -6.01
CA GLU A 293 -8.57 22.27 -5.19
C GLU A 293 -8.23 22.54 -3.72
N SER A 294 -6.98 22.31 -3.32
CA SER A 294 -6.44 22.69 -2.02
C SER A 294 -5.73 24.04 -2.11
N ASP A 295 -5.62 24.75 -1.01
CA ASP A 295 -4.83 25.97 -0.95
C ASP A 295 -3.33 25.70 -0.98
N LYS A 296 -2.54 26.78 -1.09
CA LYS A 296 -1.09 26.67 -1.20
C LYS A 296 -0.45 26.04 0.04
N ASP A 297 -1.02 26.25 1.22
CA ASP A 297 -0.46 25.81 2.49
C ASP A 297 -0.69 24.30 2.72
N HIS A 298 -1.62 23.70 1.96
CA HIS A 298 -1.88 22.26 1.93
C HIS A 298 -1.26 21.56 0.69
N ASN A 299 -0.19 22.14 0.16
CA ASN A 299 0.65 21.53 -0.85
C ASN A 299 2.10 21.58 -0.39
N VAL A 300 2.90 20.57 -0.75
CA VAL A 300 4.33 20.56 -0.44
C VAL A 300 5.13 21.49 -1.38
N ALA A 301 6.41 21.69 -1.10
CA ALA A 301 7.31 22.44 -1.96
C ALA A 301 7.41 21.81 -3.37
N ASP A 302 7.58 22.63 -4.39
CA ASP A 302 7.56 22.23 -5.82
C ASP A 302 8.47 21.04 -6.13
N ASP A 303 9.64 20.98 -5.54
CA ASP A 303 10.62 19.90 -5.75
C ASP A 303 10.18 18.53 -5.22
N ARG A 304 9.16 18.49 -4.36
CA ARG A 304 8.54 17.28 -3.81
C ARG A 304 7.23 16.90 -4.49
N ILE A 305 6.81 17.63 -5.53
CA ILE A 305 5.63 17.31 -6.35
C ILE A 305 6.10 16.73 -7.67
N ALA A 306 5.61 15.55 -8.04
CA ALA A 306 5.99 14.91 -9.30
C ALA A 306 5.36 15.61 -10.51
N ASN A 307 4.12 16.11 -10.41
CA ASN A 307 3.40 16.76 -11.50
C ASN A 307 2.75 18.05 -10.99
N VAL A 308 3.19 19.20 -11.51
CA VAL A 308 2.70 20.52 -11.06
C VAL A 308 1.60 21.12 -11.96
N LYS A 309 1.34 20.49 -13.11
CA LYS A 309 0.33 20.92 -14.08
C LYS A 309 -0.73 19.83 -14.25
N GLU A 310 -1.99 20.21 -14.47
CA GLU A 310 -3.07 19.26 -14.75
C GLU A 310 -2.80 18.42 -15.99
N ASN A 311 -2.38 19.03 -17.09
CA ASN A 311 -1.90 18.32 -18.27
C ASN A 311 -0.42 17.99 -18.08
N CYS A 312 -0.12 16.77 -17.67
CA CYS A 312 1.21 16.35 -17.25
C CYS A 312 1.76 15.17 -18.07
N GLU A 313 3.06 14.93 -17.93
CA GLU A 313 3.76 13.84 -18.59
C GLU A 313 3.71 12.51 -17.79
N GLY A 314 3.00 12.46 -16.67
CA GLY A 314 2.93 11.27 -15.81
C GLY A 314 4.23 10.95 -15.12
N LYS A 315 4.83 11.95 -14.47
CA LYS A 315 6.04 11.76 -13.66
C LYS A 315 5.68 11.01 -12.37
N TYR A 316 6.59 10.15 -11.92
CA TYR A 316 6.41 9.30 -10.74
C TYR A 316 7.34 9.72 -9.59
N LEU A 317 7.00 9.25 -8.39
CA LEU A 317 7.91 9.22 -7.25
C LEU A 317 8.46 7.80 -7.10
N LYS A 318 9.76 7.68 -6.83
CA LYS A 318 10.42 6.40 -6.62
C LYS A 318 11.03 6.32 -5.24
N VAL A 319 10.81 5.21 -4.54
CA VAL A 319 11.52 4.87 -3.31
C VAL A 319 12.48 3.73 -3.56
N SER A 320 13.70 3.86 -3.06
CA SER A 320 14.73 2.82 -3.08
C SER A 320 15.16 2.53 -1.65
N ALA A 321 14.74 1.38 -1.11
CA ALA A 321 14.93 1.02 0.29
C ALA A 321 15.98 -0.09 0.47
N GLN A 322 16.77 0.01 1.54
CA GLN A 322 17.73 -0.98 1.98
C GLN A 322 17.18 -1.78 3.16
N ALA A 323 17.66 -3.00 3.34
CA ALA A 323 17.23 -3.87 4.43
C ALA A 323 17.57 -3.34 5.83
N ASP A 324 18.48 -2.38 5.96
CA ASP A 324 18.83 -1.76 7.23
C ASP A 324 17.85 -0.65 7.64
N GLY A 325 16.87 -0.32 6.81
CA GLY A 325 15.87 0.72 7.04
C GLY A 325 16.23 2.08 6.44
N THR A 326 17.40 2.23 5.80
CA THR A 326 17.75 3.41 5.01
C THR A 326 16.96 3.39 3.70
N PHE A 327 16.43 4.54 3.27
CA PHE A 327 15.76 4.64 1.98
C PHE A 327 15.89 6.03 1.37
N THR A 328 15.75 6.11 0.05
CA THR A 328 15.81 7.36 -0.73
C THR A 328 14.52 7.53 -1.51
N VAL A 329 13.96 8.73 -1.48
CA VAL A 329 12.85 9.15 -2.36
C VAL A 329 13.41 9.99 -3.48
N THR A 330 13.04 9.68 -4.72
CA THR A 330 13.46 10.39 -5.94
C THR A 330 12.23 10.91 -6.67
N ASN A 331 12.22 12.20 -7.02
CA ASN A 331 11.21 12.80 -7.89
C ASN A 331 11.69 12.71 -9.36
N SER A 332 10.98 11.98 -10.21
CA SER A 332 11.38 11.77 -11.61
C SER A 332 11.23 13.04 -12.48
N ARG A 333 10.50 14.07 -12.04
CA ARG A 333 10.40 15.35 -12.75
C ARG A 333 11.66 16.21 -12.56
N THR A 334 12.09 16.36 -11.32
CA THR A 334 13.15 17.31 -10.95
C THR A 334 14.51 16.65 -10.78
N GLY A 335 14.54 15.34 -10.60
CA GLY A 335 15.75 14.61 -10.17
C GLY A 335 16.10 14.85 -8.69
N THR A 336 15.26 15.54 -7.94
CA THR A 336 15.46 15.74 -6.50
C THR A 336 15.46 14.39 -5.79
N GLU A 337 16.47 14.17 -4.96
CA GLU A 337 16.62 12.98 -4.12
C GLU A 337 16.77 13.38 -2.66
N LYS A 338 16.10 12.65 -1.78
CA LYS A 338 16.30 12.78 -0.33
C LYS A 338 16.45 11.39 0.30
N THR A 339 17.55 11.21 1.03
CA THR A 339 17.83 9.97 1.77
C THR A 339 17.46 10.13 3.23
N TYR A 340 16.78 9.12 3.75
CA TYR A 340 16.35 8.97 5.13
C TYR A 340 17.19 7.87 5.79
N SER A 341 17.94 8.24 6.81
CA SER A 341 18.79 7.29 7.54
C SER A 341 17.94 6.29 8.34
N LYS A 342 18.47 5.12 8.63
CA LYS A 342 17.80 4.14 9.51
C LYS A 342 17.48 4.74 10.88
N ARG A 343 16.34 4.33 11.45
CA ARG A 343 16.00 4.55 12.87
C ARG A 343 16.82 3.63 13.79
#